data_68681b90fb73cf0b25372a147baebfe1
#
_entry.id   68681b90fb73cf0b25372a147baebfe1
#
_cell.length_a   1.000
_cell.length_b   1.000
_cell.length_c   1.000
_cell.angle_alpha   90.00
_cell.angle_beta   90.00
_cell.angle_gamma   90.00
#
_symmetry.space_group_name_H-M   'P 1'
#
loop_
_entity.id
_entity.type
_entity.pdbx_description
1 polymer ?
#
loop_
_entity_poly.entity_id
_entity_poly.type
_entity_poly.pdbx_seq_one_letter_code
_entity_poly.pdbx_strand_id
1 'polypeptide(L)'
;MDRNYDVLAIGRSSIDLYANEIGAPFTEIKSFAAYVGGCPTNISVGTRRLGLRTALLTAVGEDLVGDFVLSFLKREGIVTDFSRRKPGRRTSAFLLGIEPPDHFPLVPYRDNCADLELTIDDVVSAPIDESRVLLITGTGLSRQPSRDATLFAAEKARASGTKVVLDLDFRSELWPDARTFGVATRSIMPLVDVLIGTSDEVKNAVLKDWADRAQAHAALTVDKSADLTAGIQKMLAMGLEALVMKRGGASTLIYVPGGETIEVAPFAVEVYNVLGAGDAFASGFLYGYLKGWDWARAARMGNACGAIVVTRHGCANFMPYEQEALSFIEERGGF
;
A
#
# COMPACT_ATOMS: atom_id res chain seq x y z
N MET A 1 -6.44 4.41 26.28
CA MET A 1 -5.36 3.50 26.70
C MET A 1 -4.22 3.65 25.73
N ASP A 2 -3.00 3.70 26.24
CA ASP A 2 -1.81 3.77 25.37
C ASP A 2 -1.62 2.38 24.74
N ARG A 3 -1.64 2.31 23.41
CA ARG A 3 -1.49 1.06 22.67
C ARG A 3 -0.01 0.78 22.39
N ASN A 4 0.38 -0.49 22.37
CA ASN A 4 1.78 -0.89 22.21
C ASN A 4 2.33 -0.55 20.83
N TYR A 5 1.46 -0.58 19.81
CA TYR A 5 1.83 -0.30 18.41
C TYR A 5 1.03 0.87 17.85
N ASP A 6 1.68 1.68 17.04
CA ASP A 6 1.01 2.72 16.26
C ASP A 6 0.39 2.12 15.00
N VAL A 7 1.11 1.22 14.32
CA VAL A 7 0.67 0.52 13.12
C VAL A 7 0.94 -0.98 13.22
N LEU A 8 -0.08 -1.80 12.97
CA LEU A 8 0.07 -3.19 12.59
C LEU A 8 -0.32 -3.32 11.13
N ALA A 9 0.61 -3.74 10.28
CA ALA A 9 0.29 -4.05 8.89
C ALA A 9 0.09 -5.55 8.69
N ILE A 10 -0.81 -5.94 7.78
CA ILE A 10 -1.02 -7.33 7.39
C ILE A 10 -0.88 -7.50 5.88
N GLY A 11 -0.15 -8.51 5.45
CA GLY A 11 -0.11 -8.94 4.05
C GLY A 11 1.28 -9.33 3.55
N ARG A 12 1.54 -9.03 2.29
CA ARG A 12 2.67 -9.52 1.52
C ARG A 12 4.01 -8.89 1.90
N SER A 13 5.03 -9.77 1.99
CA SER A 13 6.45 -9.39 1.93
C SER A 13 7.13 -10.16 0.79
N SER A 14 8.02 -9.52 0.07
CA SER A 14 8.69 -10.10 -1.09
C SER A 14 10.15 -9.69 -1.19
N ILE A 15 10.92 -10.42 -2.00
CA ILE A 15 12.13 -9.89 -2.60
C ILE A 15 11.75 -9.25 -3.94
N ASP A 16 12.20 -8.03 -4.14
CA ASP A 16 12.01 -7.30 -5.39
C ASP A 16 13.37 -7.13 -6.07
N LEU A 17 13.48 -7.64 -7.29
CA LEU A 17 14.68 -7.62 -8.11
C LEU A 17 14.54 -6.52 -9.15
N TYR A 18 15.22 -5.41 -8.95
CA TYR A 18 15.19 -4.24 -9.81
C TYR A 18 16.31 -4.29 -10.82
N ALA A 19 16.00 -4.11 -12.11
CA ALA A 19 16.98 -4.02 -13.17
C ALA A 19 18.01 -2.92 -12.90
N ASN A 20 19.29 -3.25 -13.09
CA ASN A 20 20.36 -2.26 -13.03
C ASN A 20 20.51 -1.48 -14.35
N GLU A 21 20.07 -2.07 -15.46
CA GLU A 21 20.11 -1.46 -16.80
C GLU A 21 18.85 -0.60 -17.00
N ILE A 22 18.93 0.67 -16.55
CA ILE A 22 17.84 1.64 -16.65
C ILE A 22 17.56 1.99 -18.13
N GLY A 23 16.28 1.92 -18.53
CA GLY A 23 15.84 2.20 -19.89
C GLY A 23 16.03 1.03 -20.87
N ALA A 24 16.60 -0.09 -20.43
CA ALA A 24 16.74 -1.26 -21.29
C ALA A 24 15.39 -2.04 -21.38
N PRO A 25 15.03 -2.54 -22.57
CA PRO A 25 13.94 -3.50 -22.71
C PRO A 25 14.15 -4.70 -21.80
N PHE A 26 13.05 -5.25 -21.26
CA PHE A 26 13.15 -6.34 -20.26
C PHE A 26 13.98 -7.53 -20.73
N THR A 27 13.97 -7.84 -22.04
CA THR A 27 14.75 -8.91 -22.67
C THR A 27 16.26 -8.67 -22.74
N GLU A 28 16.71 -7.43 -22.48
CA GLU A 28 18.10 -7.02 -22.54
C GLU A 28 18.73 -6.82 -21.15
N ILE A 29 17.94 -6.98 -20.09
CA ILE A 29 18.42 -6.87 -18.70
C ILE A 29 19.41 -8.00 -18.43
N LYS A 30 20.55 -7.65 -17.84
CA LYS A 30 21.65 -8.60 -17.54
C LYS A 30 21.84 -8.80 -16.04
N SER A 31 21.39 -7.83 -15.22
CA SER A 31 21.61 -7.88 -13.78
C SER A 31 20.48 -7.20 -13.00
N PHE A 32 20.31 -7.63 -11.76
CA PHE A 32 19.30 -7.11 -10.86
C PHE A 32 19.90 -6.81 -9.49
N ALA A 33 19.47 -5.71 -8.88
CA ALA A 33 19.69 -5.42 -7.47
C ALA A 33 18.51 -5.96 -6.64
N ALA A 34 18.83 -6.57 -5.51
CA ALA A 34 17.83 -7.18 -4.64
C ALA A 34 17.43 -6.23 -3.49
N TYR A 35 16.13 -6.00 -3.38
CA TYR A 35 15.51 -5.18 -2.33
C TYR A 35 14.36 -5.93 -1.66
N VAL A 36 13.89 -5.41 -0.52
CA VAL A 36 12.68 -5.92 0.12
C VAL A 36 11.49 -5.09 -0.36
N GLY A 37 10.40 -5.77 -0.73
CA GLY A 37 9.18 -5.17 -1.25
C GLY A 37 7.90 -5.75 -0.67
N GLY A 38 6.80 -5.34 -1.26
CA GLY A 38 5.44 -5.62 -0.80
C GLY A 38 4.81 -4.40 -0.15
N CYS A 39 3.64 -3.97 -0.64
CA CYS A 39 2.99 -2.74 -0.17
C CYS A 39 2.90 -2.65 1.36
N PRO A 40 2.35 -3.63 2.12
CA PRO A 40 2.31 -3.54 3.58
C PRO A 40 3.69 -3.51 4.23
N THR A 41 4.67 -4.18 3.63
CA THR A 41 6.06 -4.19 4.08
C THR A 41 6.72 -2.83 3.85
N ASN A 42 6.56 -2.25 2.67
CA ASN A 42 7.08 -0.92 2.33
C ASN A 42 6.51 0.14 3.27
N ILE A 43 5.20 0.13 3.51
CA ILE A 43 4.54 1.06 4.42
C ILE A 43 5.01 0.83 5.86
N SER A 44 5.23 -0.42 6.29
CA SER A 44 5.77 -0.72 7.62
C SER A 44 7.17 -0.11 7.82
N VAL A 45 8.04 -0.24 6.84
CA VAL A 45 9.38 0.37 6.89
C VAL A 45 9.29 1.89 6.88
N GLY A 46 8.47 2.46 6.01
CA GLY A 46 8.25 3.90 5.93
C GLY A 46 7.75 4.47 7.26
N THR A 47 6.68 3.90 7.84
CA THR A 47 6.14 4.34 9.12
C THR A 47 7.15 4.18 10.27
N ARG A 48 7.95 3.11 10.27
CA ARG A 48 9.00 2.90 11.26
C ARG A 48 10.11 3.95 11.16
N ARG A 49 10.57 4.27 9.94
CA ARG A 49 11.58 5.32 9.69
C ARG A 49 11.07 6.73 10.04
N LEU A 50 9.75 6.93 9.96
CA LEU A 50 9.07 8.14 10.46
C LEU A 50 8.85 8.14 11.99
N GLY A 51 9.40 7.18 12.73
CA GLY A 51 9.38 7.15 14.19
C GLY A 51 8.16 6.45 14.82
N LEU A 52 7.28 5.82 14.05
CA LEU A 52 6.14 5.07 14.58
C LEU A 52 6.54 3.66 15.06
N ARG A 53 5.85 3.15 16.07
CA ARG A 53 6.03 1.76 16.56
C ARG A 53 5.24 0.83 15.64
N THR A 54 5.95 0.11 14.77
CA THR A 54 5.35 -0.67 13.70
C THR A 54 5.59 -2.16 13.87
N ALA A 55 4.53 -2.95 13.75
CA ALA A 55 4.55 -4.41 13.66
C ALA A 55 4.03 -4.88 12.30
N LEU A 56 4.46 -6.06 11.86
CA LEU A 56 4.03 -6.64 10.59
C LEU A 56 3.62 -8.09 10.76
N LEU A 57 2.38 -8.41 10.42
CA LEU A 57 1.88 -9.76 10.23
C LEU A 57 2.03 -10.13 8.76
N THR A 58 3.04 -10.92 8.44
CA THR A 58 3.29 -11.44 7.10
C THR A 58 3.58 -12.94 7.15
N ALA A 59 3.70 -13.57 5.99
CA ALA A 59 4.23 -14.91 5.91
C ALA A 59 5.30 -15.01 4.82
N VAL A 60 6.37 -15.76 5.14
CA VAL A 60 7.48 -16.08 4.24
C VAL A 60 7.67 -17.59 4.18
N GLY A 61 8.33 -18.07 3.14
CA GLY A 61 8.71 -19.47 3.02
C GLY A 61 9.80 -19.87 4.03
N GLU A 62 10.00 -21.17 4.17
CA GLU A 62 11.19 -21.73 4.82
C GLU A 62 12.35 -21.77 3.80
N ASP A 63 12.75 -20.59 3.31
CA ASP A 63 13.75 -20.42 2.28
C ASP A 63 14.67 -19.22 2.57
N LEU A 64 15.81 -19.15 1.86
CA LEU A 64 16.79 -18.08 2.02
C LEU A 64 16.25 -16.69 1.63
N VAL A 65 15.23 -16.63 0.77
CA VAL A 65 14.55 -15.38 0.43
C VAL A 65 13.74 -14.86 1.64
N GLY A 66 13.07 -15.76 2.35
CA GLY A 66 12.39 -15.45 3.61
C GLY A 66 13.37 -14.95 4.69
N ASP A 67 14.55 -15.56 4.77
CA ASP A 67 15.62 -15.10 5.69
C ASP A 67 16.11 -13.70 5.31
N PHE A 68 16.29 -13.43 4.01
CA PHE A 68 16.68 -12.12 3.50
C PHE A 68 15.65 -11.05 3.90
N VAL A 69 14.36 -11.30 3.67
CA VAL A 69 13.27 -10.38 4.01
C VAL A 69 13.22 -10.12 5.52
N LEU A 70 13.15 -11.18 6.34
CA LEU A 70 13.02 -11.04 7.80
C LEU A 70 14.25 -10.39 8.44
N SER A 71 15.45 -10.69 7.91
CA SER A 71 16.69 -10.05 8.39
C SER A 71 16.71 -8.55 8.11
N PHE A 72 16.23 -8.13 6.94
CA PHE A 72 16.07 -6.69 6.62
C PHE A 72 15.06 -6.03 7.56
N LEU A 73 13.87 -6.59 7.73
CA LEU A 73 12.83 -6.04 8.60
C LEU A 73 13.29 -5.87 10.05
N LYS A 74 14.03 -6.86 10.57
CA LYS A 74 14.62 -6.76 11.92
C LYS A 74 15.64 -5.64 12.03
N ARG A 75 16.49 -5.44 11.01
CA ARG A 75 17.44 -4.31 10.99
C ARG A 75 16.74 -2.95 10.95
N GLU A 76 15.61 -2.86 10.26
CA GLU A 76 14.77 -1.65 10.25
C GLU A 76 13.98 -1.44 11.56
N GLY A 77 14.04 -2.39 12.50
CA GLY A 77 13.35 -2.31 13.78
C GLY A 77 11.85 -2.55 13.70
N ILE A 78 11.41 -3.26 12.66
CA ILE A 78 10.02 -3.75 12.55
C ILE A 78 9.84 -4.95 13.48
N VAL A 79 8.75 -4.97 14.25
CA VAL A 79 8.37 -6.13 15.05
C VAL A 79 7.85 -7.23 14.13
N THR A 80 8.61 -8.33 14.03
CA THR A 80 8.34 -9.47 13.14
C THR A 80 7.91 -10.74 13.89
N ASP A 81 7.63 -10.65 15.17
CA ASP A 81 7.27 -11.80 16.01
C ASP A 81 5.96 -12.49 15.55
N PHE A 82 5.13 -11.73 14.84
CA PHE A 82 3.88 -12.20 14.25
C PHE A 82 4.05 -12.71 12.81
N SER A 83 5.25 -12.58 12.22
CA SER A 83 5.53 -13.10 10.89
C SER A 83 5.63 -14.62 10.91
N ARG A 84 4.99 -15.27 9.94
CA ARG A 84 4.87 -16.73 9.89
C ARG A 84 5.79 -17.33 8.84
N ARG A 85 6.34 -18.51 9.13
CA ARG A 85 6.96 -19.35 8.12
C ARG A 85 5.97 -20.42 7.69
N LYS A 86 5.81 -20.60 6.38
CA LYS A 86 4.86 -21.56 5.81
C LYS A 86 5.63 -22.69 5.13
N PRO A 87 5.66 -23.91 5.75
CA PRO A 87 6.35 -25.05 5.19
C PRO A 87 5.86 -25.40 3.78
N GLY A 88 6.77 -25.74 2.89
CA GLY A 88 6.45 -26.12 1.51
C GLY A 88 6.01 -24.97 0.61
N ARG A 89 6.00 -23.73 1.12
CA ARG A 89 5.69 -22.52 0.34
C ARG A 89 6.96 -21.71 0.09
N ARG A 90 6.96 -20.92 -0.99
CA ARG A 90 8.06 -19.99 -1.32
C ARG A 90 7.75 -18.59 -0.83
N THR A 91 8.78 -17.84 -0.52
CA THR A 91 8.66 -16.38 -0.37
C THR A 91 8.43 -15.78 -1.75
N SER A 92 7.50 -14.82 -1.86
CA SER A 92 7.19 -14.17 -3.14
C SER A 92 8.36 -13.34 -3.66
N ALA A 93 8.51 -13.29 -4.99
CA ALA A 93 9.53 -12.52 -5.67
C ALA A 93 8.93 -11.75 -6.84
N PHE A 94 9.51 -10.59 -7.15
CA PHE A 94 9.10 -9.74 -8.26
C PHE A 94 10.33 -9.30 -9.04
N LEU A 95 10.27 -9.40 -10.35
CA LEU A 95 11.28 -8.84 -11.25
C LEU A 95 10.72 -7.57 -11.87
N LEU A 96 11.52 -6.49 -11.85
CA LEU A 96 11.06 -5.17 -12.27
C LEU A 96 12.06 -4.57 -13.27
N GLY A 97 11.53 -4.25 -14.46
CA GLY A 97 12.21 -3.39 -15.42
C GLY A 97 12.00 -1.93 -15.04
N ILE A 98 12.94 -1.07 -15.41
CA ILE A 98 12.89 0.36 -15.12
C ILE A 98 13.11 1.10 -16.43
N GLU A 99 12.03 1.46 -17.09
CA GLU A 99 12.02 2.17 -18.38
C GLU A 99 11.31 3.52 -18.22
N PRO A 100 11.99 4.54 -17.63
CA PRO A 100 11.40 5.86 -17.44
C PRO A 100 10.96 6.48 -18.78
N PRO A 101 9.95 7.39 -18.81
CA PRO A 101 9.33 7.99 -17.61
C PRO A 101 8.12 7.24 -17.05
N ASP A 102 7.52 6.29 -17.78
CA ASP A 102 6.18 5.76 -17.49
C ASP A 102 6.02 4.25 -17.68
N HIS A 103 7.07 3.55 -18.12
CA HIS A 103 7.06 2.11 -18.32
C HIS A 103 7.90 1.39 -17.26
N PHE A 104 7.24 0.58 -16.42
CA PHE A 104 7.86 -0.15 -15.32
C PHE A 104 7.33 -1.60 -15.30
N PRO A 105 7.79 -2.46 -16.24
CA PRO A 105 7.30 -3.83 -16.37
C PRO A 105 7.59 -4.62 -15.09
N LEU A 106 6.57 -5.35 -14.61
CA LEU A 106 6.62 -6.12 -13.39
C LEU A 106 6.21 -7.57 -13.68
N VAL A 107 7.09 -8.50 -13.32
CA VAL A 107 6.84 -9.95 -13.45
C VAL A 107 6.72 -10.56 -12.06
N PRO A 108 5.51 -11.00 -11.63
CA PRO A 108 5.31 -11.62 -10.33
C PRO A 108 5.66 -13.10 -10.32
N TYR A 109 6.39 -13.55 -9.33
CA TYR A 109 6.58 -14.93 -8.94
C TYR A 109 5.87 -15.15 -7.60
N ARG A 110 4.52 -15.17 -7.62
CA ARG A 110 3.67 -15.24 -6.43
C ARG A 110 2.72 -16.44 -6.44
N ASP A 111 2.89 -17.39 -7.32
CA ASP A 111 2.06 -18.59 -7.31
C ASP A 111 2.40 -19.49 -6.12
N ASN A 112 1.38 -19.89 -5.34
CA ASN A 112 1.52 -20.69 -4.13
C ASN A 112 2.52 -20.14 -3.10
N CYS A 113 2.69 -18.84 -3.01
CA CYS A 113 3.60 -18.21 -2.06
C CYS A 113 3.04 -18.16 -0.64
N ALA A 114 3.94 -18.05 0.32
CA ALA A 114 3.65 -18.10 1.74
C ALA A 114 2.69 -17.01 2.21
N ASP A 115 2.77 -15.81 1.67
CA ASP A 115 1.90 -14.69 2.02
C ASP A 115 0.43 -14.92 1.65
N LEU A 116 0.15 -15.77 0.66
CA LEU A 116 -1.21 -16.21 0.31
C LEU A 116 -1.79 -17.22 1.32
N GLU A 117 -0.96 -17.85 2.12
CA GLU A 117 -1.31 -18.85 3.13
C GLU A 117 -1.51 -18.27 4.54
N LEU A 118 -1.62 -16.97 4.67
CA LEU A 118 -2.07 -16.36 5.93
C LEU A 118 -3.48 -16.86 6.25
N THR A 119 -3.68 -17.34 7.49
CA THR A 119 -4.93 -17.91 7.97
C THR A 119 -5.53 -17.07 9.10
N ILE A 120 -6.78 -17.34 9.44
CA ILE A 120 -7.44 -16.75 10.62
C ILE A 120 -6.64 -17.04 11.89
N ASP A 121 -6.08 -18.25 12.05
CA ASP A 121 -5.29 -18.62 13.23
C ASP A 121 -4.03 -17.75 13.35
N ASP A 122 -3.39 -17.37 12.24
CA ASP A 122 -2.27 -16.43 12.25
C ASP A 122 -2.70 -15.05 12.78
N VAL A 123 -3.90 -14.61 12.41
CA VAL A 123 -4.48 -13.33 12.84
C VAL A 123 -4.88 -13.33 14.30
N VAL A 124 -5.39 -14.44 14.82
CA VAL A 124 -5.80 -14.55 16.25
C VAL A 124 -4.68 -14.15 17.19
N SER A 125 -3.43 -14.53 16.86
CA SER A 125 -2.25 -14.24 17.67
C SER A 125 -1.64 -12.85 17.44
N ALA A 126 -2.15 -12.07 16.47
CA ALA A 126 -1.63 -10.75 16.15
C ALA A 126 -2.19 -9.69 17.12
N PRO A 127 -1.39 -8.64 17.47
CA PRO A 127 -1.74 -7.64 18.48
C PRO A 127 -2.64 -6.53 17.90
N ILE A 128 -3.76 -6.90 17.29
CA ILE A 128 -4.68 -5.95 16.62
C ILE A 128 -5.26 -4.98 17.64
N ASP A 129 -5.71 -5.49 18.79
CA ASP A 129 -6.26 -4.72 19.91
C ASP A 129 -5.24 -3.86 20.65
N GLU A 130 -3.96 -4.14 20.46
CA GLU A 130 -2.83 -3.35 20.98
C GLU A 130 -2.31 -2.32 19.95
N SER A 131 -2.93 -2.21 18.78
CA SER A 131 -2.52 -1.34 17.70
C SER A 131 -3.50 -0.18 17.50
N ARG A 132 -3.00 1.03 17.20
CA ARG A 132 -3.85 2.19 16.90
C ARG A 132 -4.49 2.08 15.52
N VAL A 133 -3.72 1.55 14.55
CA VAL A 133 -4.15 1.32 13.17
C VAL A 133 -3.81 -0.11 12.76
N LEU A 134 -4.77 -0.79 12.14
CA LEU A 134 -4.56 -1.95 11.29
C LEU A 134 -4.49 -1.47 9.84
N LEU A 135 -3.32 -1.63 9.21
CA LEU A 135 -3.14 -1.39 7.79
C LEU A 135 -3.35 -2.69 7.02
N ILE A 136 -4.29 -2.69 6.09
CA ILE A 136 -4.53 -3.77 5.14
C ILE A 136 -4.30 -3.28 3.72
N THR A 137 -3.94 -4.19 2.80
CA THR A 137 -3.74 -3.84 1.39
C THR A 137 -4.55 -4.74 0.48
N GLY A 138 -4.95 -4.22 -0.68
CA GLY A 138 -5.78 -4.94 -1.63
C GLY A 138 -5.18 -6.27 -2.07
N THR A 139 -3.86 -6.38 -2.18
CA THR A 139 -3.19 -7.64 -2.55
C THR A 139 -3.40 -8.76 -1.54
N GLY A 140 -3.70 -8.45 -0.26
CA GLY A 140 -4.10 -9.43 0.76
C GLY A 140 -5.48 -10.03 0.52
N LEU A 141 -6.35 -9.32 -0.22
CA LEU A 141 -7.71 -9.75 -0.57
C LEU A 141 -7.77 -10.58 -1.86
N SER A 142 -6.64 -10.79 -2.56
CA SER A 142 -6.64 -11.36 -3.92
C SER A 142 -6.99 -12.84 -3.96
N ARG A 143 -6.60 -13.62 -2.97
CA ARG A 143 -6.78 -15.09 -2.93
C ARG A 143 -7.04 -15.60 -1.51
N GLN A 144 -7.66 -16.76 -1.42
CA GLN A 144 -7.80 -17.57 -0.20
C GLN A 144 -6.50 -18.34 0.08
N PRO A 145 -6.21 -18.59 1.39
CA PRO A 145 -6.95 -18.20 2.61
C PRO A 145 -6.65 -16.76 3.10
N SER A 146 -5.66 -16.07 2.53
CA SER A 146 -5.26 -14.72 2.93
C SER A 146 -6.42 -13.70 2.93
N ARG A 147 -7.38 -13.83 2.00
CA ARG A 147 -8.58 -12.97 1.97
C ARG A 147 -9.38 -13.10 3.25
N ASP A 148 -9.70 -14.32 3.68
CA ASP A 148 -10.49 -14.55 4.91
C ASP A 148 -9.73 -14.08 6.14
N ALA A 149 -8.42 -14.31 6.20
CA ALA A 149 -7.57 -13.80 7.27
C ALA A 149 -7.60 -12.26 7.34
N THR A 150 -7.55 -11.59 6.19
CA THR A 150 -7.60 -10.11 6.11
C THR A 150 -8.97 -9.57 6.51
N LEU A 151 -10.06 -10.21 6.08
CA LEU A 151 -11.42 -9.84 6.49
C LEU A 151 -11.59 -10.01 8.00
N PHE A 152 -11.18 -11.15 8.54
CA PHE A 152 -11.25 -11.42 9.98
C PHE A 152 -10.40 -10.42 10.79
N ALA A 153 -9.22 -10.03 10.29
CA ALA A 153 -8.40 -9.00 10.93
C ALA A 153 -9.13 -7.65 11.02
N ALA A 154 -9.82 -7.26 9.94
CA ALA A 154 -10.62 -6.03 9.93
C ALA A 154 -11.82 -6.10 10.90
N GLU A 155 -12.51 -7.24 11.00
CA GLU A 155 -13.59 -7.45 11.98
C GLU A 155 -13.06 -7.34 13.41
N LYS A 156 -11.93 -8.01 13.72
CA LYS A 156 -11.26 -7.93 15.03
C LYS A 156 -10.85 -6.51 15.36
N ALA A 157 -10.31 -5.76 14.39
CA ALA A 157 -9.94 -4.35 14.55
C ALA A 157 -11.16 -3.48 14.91
N ARG A 158 -12.27 -3.61 14.18
CA ARG A 158 -13.51 -2.89 14.48
C ARG A 158 -14.05 -3.23 15.87
N ALA A 159 -14.04 -4.50 16.27
CA ALA A 159 -14.50 -4.94 17.59
C ALA A 159 -13.66 -4.37 18.73
N SER A 160 -12.34 -4.15 18.52
CA SER A 160 -11.43 -3.59 19.52
C SER A 160 -11.27 -2.07 19.46
N GLY A 161 -11.93 -1.38 18.51
CA GLY A 161 -11.78 0.05 18.28
C GLY A 161 -10.41 0.43 17.67
N THR A 162 -9.73 -0.51 17.01
CA THR A 162 -8.56 -0.26 16.19
C THR A 162 -9.02 0.30 14.84
N LYS A 163 -8.41 1.41 14.39
CA LYS A 163 -8.74 2.00 13.08
C LYS A 163 -8.26 1.12 11.95
N VAL A 164 -9.08 0.96 10.92
CA VAL A 164 -8.73 0.18 9.73
C VAL A 164 -8.42 1.11 8.57
N VAL A 165 -7.19 1.04 8.06
CA VAL A 165 -6.77 1.75 6.85
C VAL A 165 -6.53 0.75 5.74
N LEU A 166 -7.18 0.95 4.59
CA LEU A 166 -7.01 0.14 3.39
C LEU A 166 -6.24 0.93 2.34
N ASP A 167 -5.05 0.47 1.95
CA ASP A 167 -4.43 0.86 0.68
C ASP A 167 -4.90 -0.10 -0.41
N LEU A 168 -5.46 0.43 -1.48
CA LEU A 168 -6.08 -0.36 -2.55
C LEU A 168 -5.09 -1.27 -3.27
N ASP A 169 -3.84 -0.84 -3.44
CA ASP A 169 -2.74 -1.64 -4.02
C ASP A 169 -3.21 -2.62 -5.10
N PHE A 170 -3.91 -2.10 -6.10
CA PHE A 170 -4.39 -2.90 -7.22
C PHE A 170 -3.23 -3.23 -8.16
N ARG A 171 -2.96 -4.53 -8.31
CA ARG A 171 -2.01 -5.09 -9.27
C ARG A 171 -2.75 -6.04 -10.18
N SER A 172 -2.98 -5.65 -11.43
CA SER A 172 -3.78 -6.43 -12.39
C SER A 172 -3.28 -7.88 -12.51
N GLU A 173 -1.97 -8.09 -12.43
CA GLU A 173 -1.29 -9.39 -12.53
C GLU A 173 -1.59 -10.33 -11.35
N LEU A 174 -2.05 -9.79 -10.23
CA LEU A 174 -2.34 -10.56 -9.01
C LEU A 174 -3.82 -10.89 -8.84
N TRP A 175 -4.68 -10.40 -9.74
CA TRP A 175 -6.11 -10.61 -9.72
C TRP A 175 -6.61 -11.35 -10.96
N PRO A 176 -7.65 -12.18 -10.87
CA PRO A 176 -8.28 -12.77 -12.05
C PRO A 176 -8.78 -11.71 -13.03
N ASP A 177 -9.38 -10.64 -12.51
CA ASP A 177 -9.80 -9.43 -13.24
C ASP A 177 -10.12 -8.28 -12.27
N ALA A 178 -10.32 -7.06 -12.83
CA ALA A 178 -10.68 -5.87 -12.06
C ALA A 178 -12.05 -5.98 -11.36
N ARG A 179 -12.98 -6.81 -11.86
CA ARG A 179 -14.29 -7.04 -11.22
C ARG A 179 -14.13 -7.78 -9.90
N THR A 180 -13.26 -8.81 -9.87
CA THR A 180 -12.95 -9.56 -8.66
C THR A 180 -12.33 -8.65 -7.60
N PHE A 181 -11.41 -7.76 -7.99
CA PHE A 181 -10.88 -6.72 -7.12
C PHE A 181 -11.98 -5.82 -6.57
N GLY A 182 -12.84 -5.27 -7.43
CA GLY A 182 -13.93 -4.40 -7.01
C GLY A 182 -14.93 -5.08 -6.06
N VAL A 183 -15.25 -6.37 -6.28
CA VAL A 183 -16.11 -7.15 -5.36
C VAL A 183 -15.45 -7.30 -3.99
N ALA A 184 -14.18 -7.75 -3.95
CA ALA A 184 -13.45 -7.94 -2.71
C ALA A 184 -13.28 -6.63 -1.92
N THR A 185 -12.93 -5.54 -2.60
CA THR A 185 -12.80 -4.22 -1.98
C THR A 185 -14.11 -3.74 -1.39
N ARG A 186 -15.22 -3.83 -2.13
CA ARG A 186 -16.54 -3.40 -1.62
C ARG A 186 -17.05 -4.27 -0.48
N SER A 187 -16.65 -5.55 -0.38
CA SER A 187 -17.06 -6.43 0.71
C SER A 187 -16.43 -6.05 2.06
N ILE A 188 -15.18 -5.54 2.05
CA ILE A 188 -14.48 -5.11 3.27
C ILE A 188 -14.80 -3.65 3.65
N MET A 189 -15.31 -2.85 2.72
CA MET A 189 -15.49 -1.40 2.91
C MET A 189 -16.22 -1.00 4.19
N PRO A 190 -17.29 -1.68 4.64
CA PRO A 190 -17.97 -1.34 5.91
C PRO A 190 -17.10 -1.44 7.16
N LEU A 191 -15.93 -2.08 7.06
CA LEU A 191 -14.98 -2.24 8.15
C LEU A 191 -13.83 -1.22 8.09
N VAL A 192 -13.74 -0.41 7.02
CA VAL A 192 -12.63 0.52 6.75
C VAL A 192 -12.95 1.91 7.26
N ASP A 193 -12.00 2.54 7.95
CA ASP A 193 -12.09 3.94 8.37
C ASP A 193 -11.49 4.89 7.32
N VAL A 194 -10.33 4.55 6.74
CA VAL A 194 -9.67 5.37 5.71
C VAL A 194 -9.28 4.52 4.51
N LEU A 195 -9.66 4.99 3.32
CA LEU A 195 -9.30 4.36 2.05
C LEU A 195 -8.23 5.19 1.33
N ILE A 196 -7.15 4.55 0.91
CA ILE A 196 -6.07 5.17 0.13
C ILE A 196 -5.94 4.44 -1.21
N GLY A 197 -5.81 5.18 -2.31
CA GLY A 197 -5.59 4.57 -3.62
C GLY A 197 -5.22 5.58 -4.69
N THR A 198 -4.74 5.11 -5.83
CA THR A 198 -4.59 5.91 -7.05
C THR A 198 -5.95 6.15 -7.69
N SER A 199 -6.02 7.10 -8.65
CA SER A 199 -7.27 7.36 -9.39
C SER A 199 -7.82 6.09 -10.04
N ASP A 200 -6.96 5.25 -10.63
CA ASP A 200 -7.41 4.05 -11.32
C ASP A 200 -7.82 2.93 -10.34
N GLU A 201 -7.13 2.81 -9.23
CA GLU A 201 -7.51 1.91 -8.13
C GLU A 201 -8.88 2.28 -7.56
N VAL A 202 -9.11 3.57 -7.29
CA VAL A 202 -10.41 4.07 -6.81
C VAL A 202 -11.51 3.80 -7.84
N LYS A 203 -11.28 4.09 -9.14
CA LYS A 203 -12.24 3.77 -10.20
C LYS A 203 -12.60 2.29 -10.21
N ASN A 204 -11.61 1.40 -10.16
CA ASN A 204 -11.83 -0.05 -10.15
C ASN A 204 -12.58 -0.53 -8.89
N ALA A 205 -12.36 0.12 -7.74
CA ALA A 205 -13.03 -0.20 -6.49
C ALA A 205 -14.51 0.24 -6.50
N VAL A 206 -14.80 1.47 -6.98
CA VAL A 206 -16.13 2.09 -6.86
C VAL A 206 -17.09 1.76 -7.98
N LEU A 207 -16.61 1.64 -9.23
CA LEU A 207 -17.47 1.45 -10.39
C LEU A 207 -18.00 0.02 -10.47
N LYS A 208 -19.29 -0.12 -10.78
CA LYS A 208 -20.00 -1.41 -10.93
C LYS A 208 -20.34 -1.77 -12.38
N ASP A 209 -19.98 -0.92 -13.34
CA ASP A 209 -20.27 -1.19 -14.73
C ASP A 209 -19.36 -2.31 -15.27
N TRP A 210 -19.99 -3.44 -15.57
CA TRP A 210 -19.30 -4.67 -15.95
C TRP A 210 -18.82 -4.68 -17.40
N ALA A 211 -19.48 -3.92 -18.28
CA ALA A 211 -19.18 -3.93 -19.70
C ALA A 211 -17.81 -3.28 -20.01
N ASP A 212 -17.48 -2.21 -19.30
CA ASP A 212 -16.26 -1.44 -19.56
C ASP A 212 -15.00 -2.02 -18.89
N ARG A 213 -15.16 -2.90 -17.92
CA ARG A 213 -14.03 -3.47 -17.15
C ARG A 213 -13.33 -4.64 -17.81
N ALA A 214 -13.96 -5.30 -18.76
CA ALA A 214 -13.32 -6.33 -19.60
C ALA A 214 -12.22 -5.75 -20.50
N GLN A 215 -12.23 -4.42 -20.72
CA GLN A 215 -11.26 -3.69 -21.53
C GLN A 215 -10.27 -2.86 -20.69
N ALA A 216 -10.15 -3.11 -19.38
CA ALA A 216 -9.34 -2.31 -18.45
C ALA A 216 -7.82 -2.33 -18.68
N HIS A 217 -7.36 -3.03 -19.73
CA HIS A 217 -6.02 -2.84 -20.30
C HIS A 217 -5.97 -1.79 -21.41
N ALA A 218 -7.13 -1.29 -21.84
CA ALA A 218 -7.21 -0.17 -22.80
C ALA A 218 -7.61 1.11 -22.04
N ALA A 219 -6.90 2.20 -22.26
CA ALA A 219 -7.14 3.50 -21.67
C ALA A 219 -8.64 3.81 -21.63
N LEU A 220 -9.19 4.07 -20.42
CA LEU A 220 -10.58 4.49 -20.24
C LEU A 220 -10.76 5.88 -20.86
N THR A 221 -11.22 5.93 -22.11
CA THR A 221 -11.47 7.17 -22.87
C THR A 221 -12.88 7.72 -22.72
N VAL A 222 -13.72 7.11 -21.86
CA VAL A 222 -15.09 7.58 -21.62
C VAL A 222 -15.11 8.46 -20.37
N ASP A 223 -15.64 9.67 -20.48
CA ASP A 223 -15.87 10.56 -19.33
C ASP A 223 -16.98 9.99 -18.42
N LYS A 224 -16.54 9.32 -17.34
CA LYS A 224 -17.39 8.78 -16.28
C LYS A 224 -17.23 9.55 -14.97
N SER A 225 -16.87 10.81 -15.02
CA SER A 225 -16.63 11.63 -13.82
C SER A 225 -17.82 11.67 -12.86
N ALA A 226 -19.04 11.76 -13.38
CA ALA A 226 -20.26 11.75 -12.57
C ALA A 226 -20.49 10.39 -11.86
N ASP A 227 -20.25 9.27 -12.56
CA ASP A 227 -20.36 7.92 -11.99
C ASP A 227 -19.28 7.68 -10.92
N LEU A 228 -18.07 8.19 -11.14
CA LEU A 228 -16.99 8.11 -10.17
C LEU A 228 -17.34 8.88 -8.90
N THR A 229 -17.84 10.12 -9.04
CA THR A 229 -18.27 10.94 -7.89
C THR A 229 -19.37 10.26 -7.10
N ALA A 230 -20.40 9.75 -7.77
CA ALA A 230 -21.48 8.99 -7.13
C ALA A 230 -20.98 7.71 -6.43
N GLY A 231 -20.01 7.02 -7.04
CA GLY A 231 -19.35 5.85 -6.46
C GLY A 231 -18.57 6.19 -5.19
N ILE A 232 -17.80 7.27 -5.20
CA ILE A 232 -17.06 7.78 -4.03
C ILE A 232 -18.03 8.12 -2.90
N GLN A 233 -19.12 8.84 -3.19
CA GLN A 233 -20.12 9.19 -2.17
C GLN A 233 -20.77 7.94 -1.55
N LYS A 234 -21.04 6.90 -2.34
CA LYS A 234 -21.54 5.62 -1.83
C LYS A 234 -20.53 4.93 -0.89
N MET A 235 -19.23 5.01 -1.18
CA MET A 235 -18.20 4.46 -0.30
C MET A 235 -18.08 5.25 1.00
N LEU A 236 -18.10 6.59 0.93
CA LEU A 236 -18.12 7.44 2.13
C LEU A 236 -19.32 7.12 3.02
N ALA A 237 -20.50 6.89 2.43
CA ALA A 237 -21.72 6.50 3.14
C ALA A 237 -21.63 5.11 3.82
N MET A 238 -20.61 4.28 3.52
CA MET A 238 -20.38 3.02 4.21
C MET A 238 -19.62 3.18 5.54
N GLY A 239 -19.25 4.42 5.91
CA GLY A 239 -18.63 4.72 7.20
C GLY A 239 -17.17 5.19 7.13
N LEU A 240 -16.65 5.45 5.94
CA LEU A 240 -15.31 6.01 5.80
C LEU A 240 -15.22 7.41 6.45
N GLU A 241 -14.12 7.66 7.17
CA GLU A 241 -13.73 9.00 7.62
C GLU A 241 -13.17 9.82 6.45
N ALA A 242 -12.41 9.17 5.57
CA ALA A 242 -11.86 9.78 4.37
C ALA A 242 -11.55 8.76 3.27
N LEU A 243 -11.65 9.21 2.01
CA LEU A 243 -11.09 8.56 0.84
C LEU A 243 -9.99 9.45 0.26
N VAL A 244 -8.77 8.94 0.24
CA VAL A 244 -7.55 9.66 -0.19
C VAL A 244 -7.15 9.15 -1.57
N MET A 245 -7.28 9.99 -2.59
CA MET A 245 -6.99 9.64 -3.97
C MET A 245 -5.66 10.27 -4.44
N LYS A 246 -4.66 9.41 -4.60
CA LYS A 246 -3.33 9.76 -5.15
C LYS A 246 -3.42 9.96 -6.67
N ARG A 247 -2.82 11.03 -7.22
CA ARG A 247 -2.85 11.33 -8.65
C ARG A 247 -1.46 11.57 -9.26
N GLY A 248 -0.43 10.95 -8.67
CA GLY A 248 0.96 11.10 -9.12
C GLY A 248 1.45 12.54 -9.09
N GLY A 249 1.83 13.08 -10.24
CA GLY A 249 2.27 14.47 -10.40
C GLY A 249 1.15 15.52 -10.31
N ALA A 250 -0.13 15.10 -10.21
CA ALA A 250 -1.24 16.00 -9.93
C ALA A 250 -1.54 16.04 -8.43
N SER A 251 -2.44 16.96 -8.02
CA SER A 251 -2.83 17.12 -6.62
C SER A 251 -3.47 15.85 -6.04
N THR A 252 -3.17 15.53 -4.79
CA THR A 252 -3.91 14.52 -4.02
C THR A 252 -5.29 15.09 -3.66
N LEU A 253 -6.34 14.28 -3.84
CA LEU A 253 -7.71 14.66 -3.45
C LEU A 253 -8.15 13.84 -2.23
N ILE A 254 -8.75 14.51 -1.26
CA ILE A 254 -9.30 13.87 -0.07
C ILE A 254 -10.80 14.17 -0.01
N TYR A 255 -11.59 13.12 -0.05
CA TYR A 255 -13.04 13.18 0.08
C TYR A 255 -13.42 12.80 1.49
N VAL A 256 -14.21 13.66 2.14
CA VAL A 256 -14.72 13.45 3.49
C VAL A 256 -16.26 13.46 3.48
N PRO A 257 -16.94 12.74 4.39
CA PRO A 257 -18.40 12.72 4.45
C PRO A 257 -18.99 14.12 4.68
N GLY A 258 -19.89 14.55 3.78
CA GLY A 258 -20.60 15.82 3.90
C GLY A 258 -19.72 17.08 3.79
N GLY A 259 -18.42 16.93 3.49
CA GLY A 259 -17.48 18.02 3.35
C GLY A 259 -17.12 18.35 1.89
N GLU A 260 -16.41 19.45 1.72
CA GLU A 260 -15.76 19.78 0.45
C GLU A 260 -14.57 18.87 0.19
N THR A 261 -14.24 18.67 -1.08
CA THR A 261 -13.03 17.95 -1.46
C THR A 261 -11.80 18.78 -1.13
N ILE A 262 -10.89 18.21 -0.34
CA ILE A 262 -9.62 18.85 0.00
C ILE A 262 -8.61 18.49 -1.09
N GLU A 263 -7.96 19.51 -1.66
CA GLU A 263 -6.93 19.35 -2.68
C GLU A 263 -5.56 19.75 -2.13
N VAL A 264 -4.57 18.84 -2.26
CA VAL A 264 -3.22 19.05 -1.75
C VAL A 264 -2.22 18.92 -2.89
N ALA A 265 -1.53 20.02 -3.21
CA ALA A 265 -0.57 20.07 -4.30
C ALA A 265 0.60 19.08 -4.11
N PRO A 266 1.10 18.46 -5.18
CA PRO A 266 2.31 17.65 -5.14
C PRO A 266 3.56 18.52 -4.94
N PHE A 267 4.70 17.86 -4.72
CA PHE A 267 6.00 18.50 -4.84
C PHE A 267 6.60 18.22 -6.22
N ALA A 268 7.08 19.26 -6.90
CA ALA A 268 7.77 19.11 -8.17
C ALA A 268 9.17 18.52 -7.94
N VAL A 269 9.43 17.36 -8.54
CA VAL A 269 10.71 16.66 -8.49
C VAL A 269 11.00 15.98 -9.83
N GLU A 270 12.26 15.70 -10.10
CA GLU A 270 12.64 14.84 -11.22
C GLU A 270 12.38 13.38 -10.84
N VAL A 271 11.61 12.68 -11.69
CA VAL A 271 11.21 11.29 -11.43
C VAL A 271 12.26 10.34 -12.01
N TYR A 272 12.86 9.55 -11.14
CA TYR A 272 13.77 8.47 -11.51
C TYR A 272 13.03 7.12 -11.61
N ASN A 273 12.17 6.81 -10.60
CA ASN A 273 11.41 5.57 -10.53
C ASN A 273 10.13 5.78 -9.73
N VAL A 274 8.98 5.45 -10.27
CA VAL A 274 7.68 5.64 -9.59
C VAL A 274 7.32 4.52 -8.61
N LEU A 275 8.05 3.41 -8.63
CA LEU A 275 7.76 2.25 -7.77
C LEU A 275 7.98 2.59 -6.29
N GLY A 276 7.02 2.21 -5.45
CA GLY A 276 7.04 2.50 -4.02
C GLY A 276 6.57 3.91 -3.62
N ALA A 277 6.31 4.82 -4.59
CA ALA A 277 5.83 6.17 -4.30
C ALA A 277 4.49 6.18 -3.55
N GLY A 278 3.57 5.28 -3.94
CA GLY A 278 2.27 5.10 -3.28
C GLY A 278 2.42 4.64 -1.84
N ASP A 279 3.34 3.73 -1.59
CA ASP A 279 3.62 3.18 -0.26
C ASP A 279 4.30 4.23 0.64
N ALA A 280 5.21 5.03 0.08
CA ALA A 280 5.83 6.15 0.77
C ALA A 280 4.79 7.23 1.12
N PHE A 281 3.89 7.54 0.18
CA PHE A 281 2.76 8.42 0.46
C PHE A 281 1.93 7.89 1.64
N ALA A 282 1.51 6.62 1.60
CA ALA A 282 0.71 6.02 2.67
C ALA A 282 1.44 6.06 4.02
N SER A 283 2.77 5.87 4.04
CA SER A 283 3.59 5.98 5.26
C SER A 283 3.55 7.39 5.86
N GLY A 284 3.76 8.42 5.04
CA GLY A 284 3.72 9.82 5.46
C GLY A 284 2.32 10.26 5.88
N PHE A 285 1.29 9.82 5.15
CA PHE A 285 -0.10 10.09 5.49
C PHE A 285 -0.47 9.46 6.84
N LEU A 286 -0.14 8.18 7.07
CA LEU A 286 -0.37 7.50 8.34
C LEU A 286 0.36 8.16 9.51
N TYR A 287 1.58 8.66 9.29
CA TYR A 287 2.29 9.43 10.28
C TYR A 287 1.49 10.67 10.72
N GLY A 288 1.04 11.50 9.76
CA GLY A 288 0.23 12.69 10.05
C GLY A 288 -1.12 12.34 10.70
N TYR A 289 -1.81 11.33 10.19
CA TYR A 289 -3.07 10.82 10.74
C TYR A 289 -2.92 10.42 12.21
N LEU A 290 -1.90 9.65 12.53
CA LEU A 290 -1.62 9.19 13.90
C LEU A 290 -1.12 10.29 14.84
N LYS A 291 -0.55 11.38 14.30
CA LYS A 291 -0.22 12.61 15.05
C LYS A 291 -1.45 13.49 15.28
N GLY A 292 -2.62 13.15 14.71
CA GLY A 292 -3.84 13.94 14.83
C GLY A 292 -3.82 15.23 13.99
N TRP A 293 -3.04 15.27 12.92
CA TRP A 293 -3.02 16.39 12.00
C TRP A 293 -4.31 16.43 11.16
N ASP A 294 -4.66 17.60 10.64
CA ASP A 294 -5.72 17.68 9.65
C ASP A 294 -5.37 16.92 8.36
N TRP A 295 -6.38 16.65 7.56
CA TRP A 295 -6.24 15.85 6.35
C TRP A 295 -5.25 16.44 5.34
N ALA A 296 -5.24 17.77 5.18
CA ALA A 296 -4.34 18.44 4.25
C ALA A 296 -2.88 18.29 4.66
N ARG A 297 -2.59 18.51 5.93
CA ARG A 297 -1.25 18.37 6.50
C ARG A 297 -0.77 16.92 6.45
N ALA A 298 -1.63 15.95 6.77
CA ALA A 298 -1.31 14.52 6.65
C ALA A 298 -0.99 14.13 5.20
N ALA A 299 -1.78 14.60 4.22
CA ALA A 299 -1.52 14.35 2.81
C ALA A 299 -0.28 15.08 2.30
N ARG A 300 0.02 16.28 2.81
CA ARG A 300 1.26 17.01 2.47
C ARG A 300 2.49 16.20 2.87
N MET A 301 2.49 15.58 4.07
CA MET A 301 3.54 14.67 4.50
C MET A 301 3.62 13.43 3.60
N GLY A 302 2.48 12.87 3.21
CA GLY A 302 2.40 11.79 2.23
C GLY A 302 3.03 12.17 0.89
N ASN A 303 2.65 13.32 0.34
CA ASN A 303 3.22 13.86 -0.91
C ASN A 303 4.75 14.04 -0.82
N ALA A 304 5.27 14.51 0.32
CA ALA A 304 6.70 14.66 0.53
C ALA A 304 7.43 13.31 0.51
N CYS A 305 6.93 12.32 1.26
CA CYS A 305 7.51 10.98 1.27
C CYS A 305 7.47 10.35 -0.13
N GLY A 306 6.37 10.47 -0.87
CA GLY A 306 6.26 10.00 -2.25
C GLY A 306 7.24 10.71 -3.18
N ALA A 307 7.35 12.05 -3.08
CA ALA A 307 8.28 12.85 -3.88
C ALA A 307 9.74 12.46 -3.64
N ILE A 308 10.12 12.20 -2.40
CA ILE A 308 11.48 11.75 -2.07
C ILE A 308 11.76 10.37 -2.70
N VAL A 309 10.82 9.42 -2.59
CA VAL A 309 11.03 8.05 -3.08
C VAL A 309 11.15 8.00 -4.60
N VAL A 310 10.39 8.82 -5.35
CA VAL A 310 10.48 8.81 -6.83
C VAL A 310 11.81 9.32 -7.37
N THR A 311 12.63 9.98 -6.56
CA THR A 311 14.01 10.37 -6.92
C THR A 311 15.04 9.25 -6.66
N ARG A 312 14.59 8.06 -6.24
CA ARG A 312 15.41 6.90 -5.84
C ARG A 312 14.94 5.62 -6.53
N HIS A 313 15.57 4.50 -6.20
CA HIS A 313 15.19 3.19 -6.73
C HIS A 313 13.81 2.67 -6.25
N GLY A 314 13.24 3.25 -5.19
CA GLY A 314 11.94 2.83 -4.66
C GLY A 314 11.98 1.66 -3.67
N CYS A 315 10.82 1.13 -3.29
CA CYS A 315 10.63 0.07 -2.29
C CYS A 315 11.06 0.42 -0.85
N ALA A 316 10.98 -0.57 0.05
CA ALA A 316 11.27 -0.43 1.47
C ALA A 316 12.65 0.18 1.76
N ASN A 317 13.66 -0.21 0.99
CA ASN A 317 15.04 0.22 1.20
C ASN A 317 15.24 1.75 1.06
N PHE A 318 14.35 2.44 0.36
CA PHE A 318 14.50 3.85 -0.02
C PHE A 318 13.47 4.77 0.66
N MET A 319 12.65 4.26 1.58
CA MET A 319 11.71 5.07 2.36
C MET A 319 12.45 6.16 3.14
N PRO A 320 11.90 7.40 3.20
CA PRO A 320 12.55 8.50 3.90
C PRO A 320 12.47 8.33 5.42
N TYR A 321 13.42 8.97 6.11
CA TYR A 321 13.37 9.18 7.56
C TYR A 321 12.58 10.45 7.91
N GLU A 322 12.09 10.53 9.17
CA GLU A 322 11.27 11.66 9.65
C GLU A 322 11.93 13.02 9.39
N GLN A 323 13.19 13.18 9.83
CA GLN A 323 13.91 14.44 9.67
C GLN A 323 14.10 14.82 8.19
N GLU A 324 14.34 13.85 7.34
CA GLU A 324 14.49 14.07 5.89
C GLU A 324 13.18 14.58 5.27
N ALA A 325 12.05 13.94 5.60
CA ALA A 325 10.75 14.34 5.08
C ALA A 325 10.34 15.74 5.58
N LEU A 326 10.59 16.04 6.85
CA LEU A 326 10.29 17.37 7.43
C LEU A 326 11.18 18.45 6.81
N SER A 327 12.48 18.22 6.66
CA SER A 327 13.40 19.17 6.01
C SER A 327 13.01 19.40 4.54
N PHE A 328 12.63 18.33 3.83
CA PHE A 328 12.17 18.43 2.44
C PHE A 328 10.92 19.32 2.28
N ILE A 329 9.98 19.22 3.23
CA ILE A 329 8.78 20.05 3.25
C ILE A 329 9.15 21.52 3.54
N GLU A 330 9.98 21.77 4.55
CA GLU A 330 10.37 23.13 4.97
C GLU A 330 11.09 23.87 3.84
N GLU A 331 12.02 23.21 3.14
CA GLU A 331 12.76 23.79 2.00
C GLU A 331 11.84 24.12 0.80
N ARG A 332 10.60 23.62 0.78
CA ARG A 332 9.65 23.75 -0.33
C ARG A 332 8.34 24.45 0.08
N GLY A 333 8.42 25.37 1.05
CA GLY A 333 7.33 26.26 1.44
C GLY A 333 6.53 25.80 2.65
N GLY A 334 6.96 24.76 3.35
CA GLY A 334 6.32 24.29 4.57
C GLY A 334 5.05 23.44 4.35
N PHE A 335 4.28 23.26 5.44
CA PHE A 335 2.99 22.55 5.43
C PHE A 335 1.88 23.43 4.89
#